data_826a00d769f6f9afee8ddb516e5d5561
#
_entry.id   826a00d769f6f9afee8ddb516e5d5561
#
_cell.length_a   1.000
_cell.length_b   1.000
_cell.length_c   1.000
_cell.angle_alpha   90.00
_cell.angle_beta   90.00
_cell.angle_gamma   90.00
#
_symmetry.space_group_name_H-M   'P 1'
#
loop_
_entity.id
_entity.type
_entity.pdbx_description
1 polymer ?
#
loop_
_entity_poly.entity_id
_entity_poly.type
_entity_poly.pdbx_seq_one_letter_code
_entity_poly.pdbx_strand_id
1 'polypeptide(L)'
;KYNAAMHILRKNNPVPDNPSCECCGKSAEDLTIYYDGSNNPISPWRLDHCHESGEFRGWVCNNCNVGLGRFYDDVGLLEKAIDYIQKNRP
;
A
#
# COMPACT_ATOMS: atom_id res chain seq x y z
N LYS A 1 -11.34 -11.78 8.44
CA LYS A 1 -10.87 -12.56 9.59
C LYS A 1 -9.96 -11.70 10.47
N TYR A 2 -10.24 -11.69 11.76
CA TYR A 2 -9.47 -10.89 12.70
C TYR A 2 -8.04 -11.39 12.81
N ASN A 3 -7.09 -10.46 12.75
CA ASN A 3 -5.66 -10.75 12.91
C ASN A 3 -5.11 -9.88 14.04
N ALA A 4 -4.77 -10.50 15.18
CA ALA A 4 -4.29 -9.79 16.36
C ALA A 4 -2.98 -9.04 16.10
N ALA A 5 -2.07 -9.62 15.32
CA ALA A 5 -0.80 -8.98 14.98
C ALA A 5 -1.02 -7.68 14.20
N MET A 6 -1.94 -7.69 13.23
CA MET A 6 -2.29 -6.50 12.45
C MET A 6 -2.97 -5.44 13.31
N HIS A 7 -3.81 -5.87 14.26
CA HIS A 7 -4.46 -4.95 15.18
C HIS A 7 -3.42 -4.20 16.04
N ILE A 8 -2.41 -4.92 16.53
CA ILE A 8 -1.34 -4.34 17.33
C ILE A 8 -0.52 -3.35 16.48
N LEU A 9 -0.20 -3.72 15.25
CA LEU A 9 0.54 -2.84 14.35
C LEU A 9 -0.22 -1.54 14.08
N ARG A 10 -1.53 -1.63 13.83
CA ARG A 10 -2.37 -0.43 13.61
C ARG A 10 -2.43 0.46 14.84
N LYS A 11 -2.53 -0.14 16.01
CA LYS A 11 -2.56 0.60 17.26
C LYS A 11 -1.27 1.35 17.50
N ASN A 12 -0.13 0.72 17.21
CA ASN A 12 1.19 1.30 17.43
C ASN A 12 1.62 2.26 16.31
N ASN A 13 0.99 2.18 15.16
CA ASN A 13 1.36 2.96 13.98
C ASN A 13 0.10 3.57 13.36
N PRO A 14 -0.52 4.57 14.00
CA PRO A 14 -1.73 5.20 13.47
C PRO A 14 -1.45 5.93 12.16
N VAL A 15 -2.48 6.09 11.33
CA VAL A 15 -2.36 6.88 10.10
C VAL A 15 -2.00 8.32 10.47
N PRO A 16 -0.96 8.91 9.83
CA PRO A 16 -0.59 10.31 10.08
C PRO A 16 -1.73 11.28 9.71
N ASP A 17 -1.68 12.50 10.24
CA ASP A 17 -2.71 13.51 10.00
C ASP A 17 -2.79 13.92 8.52
N ASN A 18 -1.67 14.09 7.85
CA ASN A 18 -1.63 14.44 6.43
C ASN A 18 -0.83 13.36 5.71
N PRO A 19 -1.44 12.17 5.51
CA PRO A 19 -0.68 11.06 4.97
C PRO A 19 -0.36 11.24 3.49
N SER A 20 0.79 10.71 3.11
CA SER A 20 1.14 10.47 1.72
C SER A 20 1.60 9.04 1.61
N CYS A 21 1.43 8.46 0.42
CA CYS A 21 1.84 7.08 0.22
C CYS A 21 3.36 6.94 0.32
N GLU A 22 3.84 6.08 1.21
CA GLU A 22 5.27 5.84 1.38
C GLU A 22 5.90 5.24 0.13
N CYS A 23 5.09 4.61 -0.72
CA CYS A 23 5.58 3.97 -1.93
C CYS A 23 5.60 4.91 -3.13
N CYS A 24 4.45 5.49 -3.50
CA CYS A 24 4.35 6.32 -4.70
C CYS A 24 4.34 7.83 -4.44
N GLY A 25 4.24 8.24 -3.18
CA GLY A 25 4.28 9.65 -2.80
C GLY A 25 2.98 10.43 -2.97
N LYS A 26 1.92 9.81 -3.48
CA LYS A 26 0.66 10.53 -3.69
C LYS A 26 0.00 10.90 -2.37
N SER A 27 -0.58 12.10 -2.32
CA SER A 27 -1.38 12.54 -1.18
C SER A 27 -2.83 12.07 -1.34
N ALA A 28 -3.64 12.23 -0.29
CA ALA A 28 -5.05 11.84 -0.32
C ALA A 28 -5.82 12.53 -1.45
N GLU A 29 -5.46 13.76 -1.77
CA GLU A 29 -6.11 14.55 -2.83
C GLU A 29 -5.94 13.92 -4.21
N ASP A 30 -4.85 13.20 -4.42
CA ASP A 30 -4.52 12.58 -5.70
C ASP A 30 -5.07 11.16 -5.84
N LEU A 31 -5.73 10.66 -4.80
CA LEU A 31 -6.24 9.31 -4.78
C LEU A 31 -7.75 9.26 -5.02
N THR A 32 -8.19 8.23 -5.75
CA THR A 32 -9.61 7.99 -5.96
C THR A 32 -10.22 7.45 -4.67
N ILE A 33 -11.32 8.05 -4.22
CA ILE A 33 -12.05 7.58 -3.05
C ILE A 33 -13.18 6.66 -3.51
N TYR A 34 -13.20 5.46 -2.96
CA TYR A 34 -14.25 4.47 -3.20
C TYR A 34 -15.21 4.45 -2.02
N TYR A 35 -16.42 3.94 -2.27
CA TYR A 35 -17.48 3.89 -1.25
C TYR A 35 -17.95 2.45 -1.08
N ASP A 36 -18.30 2.09 0.14
CA ASP A 36 -18.83 0.75 0.43
C ASP A 36 -20.31 0.63 0.01
N GLY A 37 -20.91 -0.53 0.26
CA GLY A 37 -22.31 -0.79 -0.08
C GLY A 37 -23.32 0.11 0.62
N SER A 38 -22.92 0.76 1.71
CA SER A 38 -23.75 1.71 2.46
C SER A 38 -23.41 3.18 2.13
N ASN A 39 -22.62 3.38 1.07
CA ASN A 39 -22.20 4.70 0.59
C ASN A 39 -21.31 5.46 1.59
N ASN A 40 -20.55 4.73 2.40
CA ASN A 40 -19.54 5.31 3.28
C ASN A 40 -18.19 5.31 2.57
N PRO A 41 -17.38 6.38 2.71
CA PRO A 41 -16.06 6.40 2.07
C PRO A 41 -15.14 5.35 2.69
N ILE A 42 -14.40 4.67 1.82
CA ILE A 42 -13.40 3.69 2.24
C ILE A 42 -12.05 4.40 2.27
N SER A 43 -11.33 4.26 3.39
CA SER A 43 -9.99 4.85 3.51
C SER A 43 -9.09 4.33 2.38
N PRO A 44 -8.36 5.22 1.68
CA PRO A 44 -7.43 4.78 0.64
C PRO A 44 -6.13 4.22 1.20
N TRP A 45 -5.92 4.30 2.52
CA TRP A 45 -4.67 3.94 3.14
C TRP A 45 -4.66 2.50 3.62
N ARG A 46 -3.52 1.81 3.39
CA ARG A 46 -3.31 0.44 3.84
C ARG A 46 -2.03 0.38 4.65
N LEU A 47 -2.10 -0.27 5.81
CA LEU A 47 -0.92 -0.53 6.61
C LEU A 47 -0.08 -1.57 5.88
N ASP A 48 1.20 -1.26 5.67
CA ASP A 48 2.13 -2.16 5.03
C ASP A 48 3.15 -2.69 6.03
N HIS A 49 3.51 -3.95 5.89
CA HIS A 49 4.48 -4.59 6.77
C HIS A 49 5.37 -5.54 5.99
N CYS A 50 6.55 -5.80 6.53
CA CYS A 50 7.46 -6.78 5.96
C CYS A 50 6.89 -8.18 6.17
N HIS A 51 6.75 -8.94 5.09
CA HIS A 51 6.16 -10.27 5.16
C HIS A 51 7.08 -11.29 5.85
N GLU A 52 8.38 -11.03 5.91
CA GLU A 52 9.33 -11.90 6.58
C GLU A 52 9.39 -11.63 8.09
N SER A 53 9.59 -10.37 8.47
CA SER A 53 9.77 -9.99 9.87
C SER A 53 8.47 -9.61 10.58
N GLY A 54 7.44 -9.22 9.82
CA GLY A 54 6.19 -8.71 10.38
C GLY A 54 6.28 -7.26 10.84
N GLU A 55 7.43 -6.62 10.65
CA GLU A 55 7.61 -5.23 11.08
C GLU A 55 6.87 -4.25 10.19
N PHE A 56 6.36 -3.18 10.81
CA PHE A 56 5.72 -2.09 10.10
C PHE A 56 6.67 -1.43 9.11
N ARG A 57 6.22 -1.20 7.87
CA ARG A 57 7.01 -0.48 6.87
C ARG A 57 6.48 0.92 6.60
N GLY A 58 5.18 1.08 6.56
CA GLY A 58 4.59 2.38 6.29
C GLY A 58 3.11 2.29 5.94
N TRP A 59 2.48 3.44 5.74
CA TRP A 59 1.14 3.53 5.19
C TRP A 59 1.25 3.79 3.70
N VAL A 60 0.59 2.97 2.91
CA VAL A 60 0.62 3.07 1.44
C VAL A 60 -0.80 3.16 0.91
N CYS A 61 -0.96 3.68 -0.31
CA CYS A 61 -2.27 3.70 -0.93
C CYS A 61 -2.67 2.29 -1.37
N ASN A 62 -3.96 2.07 -1.53
CA ASN A 62 -4.47 0.76 -1.91
C ASN A 62 -3.84 0.24 -3.21
N ASN A 63 -3.63 1.12 -4.17
CA ASN A 63 -3.03 0.76 -5.46
C ASN A 63 -1.63 0.18 -5.29
N CYS A 64 -0.79 0.85 -4.50
CA CYS A 64 0.55 0.35 -4.22
C CYS A 64 0.52 -0.94 -3.42
N ASN A 65 -0.37 -1.03 -2.44
CA ASN A 65 -0.50 -2.24 -1.64
C ASN A 65 -0.85 -3.45 -2.51
N VAL A 66 -1.83 -3.30 -3.38
CA VAL A 66 -2.24 -4.36 -4.30
C VAL A 66 -1.13 -4.66 -5.31
N GLY A 67 -0.52 -3.62 -5.87
CA GLY A 67 0.55 -3.77 -6.87
C GLY A 67 1.75 -4.52 -6.32
N LEU A 68 2.22 -4.14 -5.14
CA LEU A 68 3.35 -4.82 -4.49
C LEU A 68 3.01 -6.29 -4.22
N GLY A 69 1.79 -6.55 -3.75
CA GLY A 69 1.35 -7.91 -3.48
C GLY A 69 1.27 -8.77 -4.73
N ARG A 70 0.85 -8.21 -5.85
CA ARG A 70 0.77 -8.93 -7.12
C ARG A 70 2.14 -9.29 -7.67
N PHE A 71 3.18 -8.55 -7.30
CA PHE A 71 4.56 -8.88 -7.60
C PHE A 71 5.23 -9.61 -6.44
N TYR A 72 4.42 -10.20 -5.55
CA TYR A 72 4.91 -11.03 -4.43
C TYR A 72 5.87 -10.28 -3.50
N ASP A 73 5.80 -8.95 -3.48
CA ASP A 73 6.71 -8.14 -2.67
C ASP A 73 8.18 -8.45 -2.99
N ASP A 74 8.47 -8.81 -4.23
CA ASP A 74 9.77 -9.31 -4.68
C ASP A 74 10.51 -8.24 -5.47
N VAL A 75 11.65 -7.79 -4.94
CA VAL A 75 12.47 -6.75 -5.57
C VAL A 75 12.93 -7.17 -6.96
N GLY A 76 13.35 -8.41 -7.13
CA GLY A 76 13.82 -8.91 -8.42
C GLY A 76 12.75 -8.88 -9.50
N LEU A 77 11.52 -9.26 -9.14
CA LEU A 77 10.39 -9.21 -10.07
C LEU A 77 10.02 -7.77 -10.42
N LEU A 78 10.06 -6.87 -9.45
CA LEU A 78 9.78 -5.45 -9.69
C LEU A 78 10.84 -4.84 -10.60
N GLU A 79 12.10 -5.18 -10.42
CA GLU A 79 13.18 -4.73 -11.30
C GLU A 79 12.97 -5.21 -12.74
N LYS A 80 12.54 -6.45 -12.91
CA LYS A 80 12.21 -6.98 -14.24
C LYS A 80 11.04 -6.23 -14.87
N ALA A 81 10.05 -5.85 -14.08
CA ALA A 81 8.92 -5.06 -14.55
C ALA A 81 9.38 -3.68 -15.01
N ILE A 82 10.28 -3.05 -14.27
CA ILE A 82 10.87 -1.76 -14.66
C ILE A 82 11.57 -1.89 -16.01
N ASP A 83 12.43 -2.89 -16.16
CA ASP A 83 13.16 -3.13 -17.40
C ASP A 83 12.21 -3.34 -18.57
N TYR A 84 11.17 -4.14 -18.37
CA TYR A 84 10.17 -4.41 -19.39
C TYR A 84 9.50 -3.12 -19.87
N ILE A 85 9.10 -2.26 -18.94
CA ILE A 85 8.45 -1.00 -19.27
C ILE A 85 9.42 -0.09 -20.03
N GLN A 86 10.65 0.04 -19.54
CA GLN A 86 11.63 0.95 -20.12
C GLN A 86 12.02 0.58 -21.55
N LYS A 87 12.29 -0.71 -21.80
CA LYS A 87 12.72 -1.15 -23.12
C LYS A 87 11.62 -1.11 -24.18
N ASN A 88 10.36 -1.03 -23.76
CA ASN A 88 9.22 -1.00 -24.67
C ASN A 88 8.60 0.38 -24.82
N ARG A 89 9.23 1.41 -24.27
CA ARG A 89 8.77 2.78 -24.48
C ARG A 89 9.22 3.30 -25.84
N PRO A 90 8.35 4.06 -26.54
CA PRO A 90 8.74 4.71 -27.80
C PRO A 90 9.76 5.83 -27.60
#